data_62a464a844dba7c004a6c1857e49cef5
#
_entry.id   62a464a844dba7c004a6c1857e49cef5
#
_cell.length_a   1.000
_cell.length_b   1.000
_cell.length_c   1.000
_cell.angle_alpha   90.00
_cell.angle_beta   90.00
_cell.angle_gamma   90.00
#
_symmetry.space_group_name_H-M   'P 1'
#
loop_
_entity.id
_entity.type
_entity.pdbx_description
1 polymer ?
#
loop_
_entity_poly.entity_id
_entity_poly.type
_entity_poly.pdbx_seq_one_letter_code
_entity_poly.pdbx_strand_id
1 'polypeptide(L)'
;MANYAAPAPAVQAAATLPPATAAPAVEAVALRKDFGPIHAVDGVNMALPPGRIYGLLGPNGSGKTTLIRLLTGLASATSGRARVMGVEMPSRENLARIGYMTQSDGIYPELSVWENLTFFAALYGQTNRADLLKSLELVELDTRTGTPAMQLSGGMRRRLSMACALAHHPAVIFLDEPTVGVDPALRVQFWDHFHRLAADGATLVVSSHVMDEADRCDELLFIRDGHVLATGAPDQLRARAGTDNLETAFLRFATEGATAGSEGAPAERARESER
;
A
#
# COMPACT_ATOMS: atom_id res chain seq x y z
N MET A 1 41.63 -22.35 -34.36
CA MET A 1 41.36 -21.80 -33.03
C MET A 1 40.28 -20.71 -33.16
N ALA A 2 39.04 -21.04 -32.97
CA ALA A 2 37.93 -20.11 -33.06
C ALA A 2 37.57 -19.69 -31.62
N ASN A 3 37.71 -18.38 -31.35
CA ASN A 3 37.38 -17.74 -30.09
C ASN A 3 35.86 -17.58 -29.98
N TYR A 4 35.20 -18.38 -29.15
CA TYR A 4 33.76 -18.24 -28.81
C TYR A 4 33.64 -17.26 -27.64
N ALA A 5 33.30 -16.02 -27.95
CA ALA A 5 32.89 -15.05 -26.93
C ALA A 5 31.46 -15.35 -26.49
N ALA A 6 31.25 -15.60 -25.22
CA ALA A 6 29.93 -15.77 -24.63
C ALA A 6 29.12 -14.47 -24.71
N PRO A 7 27.80 -14.52 -25.00
CA PRO A 7 26.97 -13.33 -24.98
C PRO A 7 26.79 -12.82 -23.53
N ALA A 8 26.87 -11.50 -23.38
CA ALA A 8 26.63 -10.80 -22.12
C ALA A 8 25.16 -11.01 -21.65
N PRO A 9 24.89 -11.05 -20.34
CA PRO A 9 23.53 -11.23 -19.83
C PRO A 9 22.63 -10.06 -20.27
N ALA A 10 21.46 -10.40 -20.77
CA ALA A 10 20.43 -9.43 -21.15
C ALA A 10 20.03 -8.61 -19.91
N VAL A 11 20.32 -7.31 -19.97
CA VAL A 11 19.83 -6.32 -18.99
C VAL A 11 18.31 -6.34 -19.07
N GLN A 12 17.65 -6.74 -17.98
CA GLN A 12 16.21 -6.57 -17.82
C GLN A 12 15.85 -5.11 -18.12
N ALA A 13 14.92 -4.91 -19.05
CA ALA A 13 14.42 -3.60 -19.39
C ALA A 13 13.81 -2.97 -18.13
N ALA A 14 14.52 -2.02 -17.55
CA ALA A 14 13.99 -1.17 -16.48
C ALA A 14 12.70 -0.54 -16.99
N ALA A 15 11.60 -0.77 -16.29
CA ALA A 15 10.35 -0.08 -16.55
C ALA A 15 10.65 1.42 -16.59
N THR A 16 10.46 2.03 -17.76
CA THR A 16 10.74 3.44 -17.99
C THR A 16 9.76 4.25 -17.14
N LEU A 17 10.25 4.83 -16.06
CA LEU A 17 9.48 5.77 -15.25
C LEU A 17 9.05 6.96 -16.13
N PRO A 18 7.80 7.43 -16.05
CA PRO A 18 7.39 8.62 -16.77
C PRO A 18 8.21 9.83 -16.32
N PRO A 19 8.37 10.87 -17.18
CA PRO A 19 9.19 12.03 -16.87
C PRO A 19 8.64 12.74 -15.63
N ALA A 20 9.46 12.80 -14.57
CA ALA A 20 9.14 13.41 -13.29
C ALA A 20 9.13 14.93 -13.41
N THR A 21 7.94 15.54 -13.40
CA THR A 21 7.79 17.00 -13.20
C THR A 21 7.64 17.36 -11.71
N ALA A 22 7.40 16.42 -10.82
CA ALA A 22 7.37 16.60 -9.37
C ALA A 22 8.07 15.45 -8.66
N ALA A 23 8.72 15.71 -7.51
CA ALA A 23 9.30 14.65 -6.68
C ALA A 23 8.21 13.68 -6.22
N PRO A 24 8.43 12.35 -6.24
CA PRO A 24 7.43 11.37 -5.84
C PRO A 24 7.06 11.55 -4.35
N ALA A 25 5.77 11.38 -4.05
CA ALA A 25 5.30 11.36 -2.67
C ALA A 25 5.77 10.09 -1.94
N VAL A 26 5.83 8.96 -2.66
CA VAL A 26 6.34 7.68 -2.14
C VAL A 26 7.29 7.08 -3.16
N GLU A 27 8.48 6.68 -2.72
CA GLU A 27 9.50 6.05 -3.55
C GLU A 27 10.04 4.80 -2.86
N ALA A 28 10.24 3.74 -3.61
CA ALA A 28 11.01 2.56 -3.21
C ALA A 28 12.04 2.22 -4.29
N VAL A 29 13.27 1.90 -3.88
CA VAL A 29 14.37 1.53 -4.78
C VAL A 29 14.98 0.23 -4.31
N ALA A 30 14.85 -0.82 -5.12
CA ALA A 30 15.31 -2.18 -4.84
C ALA A 30 14.94 -2.64 -3.41
N LEU A 31 13.74 -2.25 -2.95
CA LEU A 31 13.30 -2.45 -1.58
C LEU A 31 13.06 -3.93 -1.31
N ARG A 32 13.68 -4.46 -0.26
CA ARG A 32 13.61 -5.86 0.11
C ARG A 32 13.39 -6.05 1.60
N LYS A 33 12.57 -7.05 1.96
CA LYS A 33 12.36 -7.49 3.33
C LYS A 33 12.30 -8.99 3.41
N ASP A 34 13.23 -9.55 4.17
CA ASP A 34 13.30 -10.98 4.47
C ASP A 34 12.89 -11.25 5.91
N PHE A 35 12.16 -12.34 6.11
CA PHE A 35 11.88 -12.95 7.42
C PHE A 35 12.40 -14.40 7.37
N GLY A 36 13.67 -14.58 7.74
CA GLY A 36 14.35 -15.86 7.56
C GLY A 36 14.39 -16.24 6.07
N PRO A 37 13.85 -17.41 5.68
CA PRO A 37 13.84 -17.85 4.28
C PRO A 37 12.74 -17.18 3.43
N ILE A 38 11.84 -16.42 4.04
CA ILE A 38 10.69 -15.81 3.34
C ILE A 38 11.07 -14.42 2.84
N HIS A 39 11.00 -14.19 1.54
CA HIS A 39 11.16 -12.89 0.90
C HIS A 39 9.78 -12.20 0.80
N ALA A 40 9.39 -11.48 1.87
CA ALA A 40 8.07 -10.86 1.94
C ALA A 40 7.92 -9.65 1.01
N VAL A 41 9.02 -8.95 0.72
CA VAL A 41 9.15 -7.91 -0.32
C VAL A 41 10.50 -8.15 -0.98
N ASP A 42 10.53 -8.25 -2.31
CA ASP A 42 11.74 -8.62 -3.03
C ASP A 42 11.99 -7.71 -4.24
N GLY A 43 12.94 -6.79 -4.06
CA GLY A 43 13.43 -5.91 -5.12
C GLY A 43 12.39 -4.90 -5.65
N VAL A 44 11.44 -4.47 -4.82
CA VAL A 44 10.37 -3.55 -5.24
C VAL A 44 10.96 -2.20 -5.64
N ASN A 45 10.61 -1.77 -6.86
CA ASN A 45 10.87 -0.43 -7.38
C ASN A 45 9.54 0.26 -7.67
N MET A 46 9.32 1.45 -7.12
CA MET A 46 8.15 2.25 -7.39
C MET A 46 8.41 3.73 -7.14
N ALA A 47 7.70 4.61 -7.86
CA ALA A 47 7.69 6.04 -7.66
C ALA A 47 6.25 6.53 -7.87
N LEU A 48 5.62 7.00 -6.79
CA LEU A 48 4.22 7.41 -6.77
C LEU A 48 4.16 8.95 -6.70
N PRO A 49 3.76 9.64 -7.78
CA PRO A 49 3.50 11.08 -7.77
C PRO A 49 2.47 11.51 -6.71
N PRO A 50 2.51 12.76 -6.23
CA PRO A 50 1.57 13.26 -5.23
C PRO A 50 0.15 13.46 -5.78
N GLY A 51 -0.84 13.54 -4.86
CA GLY A 51 -2.22 13.95 -5.16
C GLY A 51 -3.04 12.91 -5.92
N ARG A 52 -2.78 11.61 -5.70
CA ARG A 52 -3.48 10.49 -6.36
C ARG A 52 -3.80 9.36 -5.40
N ILE A 53 -4.70 8.50 -5.82
CA ILE A 53 -5.04 7.26 -5.13
C ILE A 53 -4.39 6.07 -5.85
N TYR A 54 -3.54 5.36 -5.12
CA TYR A 54 -2.83 4.16 -5.59
C TYR A 54 -3.42 2.92 -4.95
N GLY A 55 -3.90 1.98 -5.77
CA GLY A 55 -4.38 0.67 -5.32
C GLY A 55 -3.23 -0.34 -5.26
N LEU A 56 -2.94 -0.87 -4.07
CA LEU A 56 -1.98 -1.95 -3.87
C LEU A 56 -2.73 -3.27 -3.82
N LEU A 57 -2.81 -3.98 -4.95
CA LEU A 57 -3.69 -5.11 -5.14
C LEU A 57 -2.93 -6.45 -5.23
N GLY A 58 -3.47 -7.46 -4.59
CA GLY A 58 -2.91 -8.81 -4.62
C GLY A 58 -3.52 -9.72 -3.57
N PRO A 59 -3.29 -11.03 -3.64
CA PRO A 59 -3.82 -12.00 -2.70
C PRO A 59 -3.25 -11.80 -1.28
N ASN A 60 -3.85 -12.47 -0.31
CA ASN A 60 -3.31 -12.50 1.05
C ASN A 60 -1.92 -13.16 1.05
N GLY A 61 -0.99 -12.59 1.82
CA GLY A 61 0.40 -13.06 1.84
C GLY A 61 1.29 -12.54 0.70
N SER A 62 0.78 -11.72 -0.22
CA SER A 62 1.58 -11.19 -1.35
C SER A 62 2.62 -10.14 -0.96
N GLY A 63 2.65 -9.68 0.31
CA GLY A 63 3.62 -8.68 0.78
C GLY A 63 3.06 -7.27 0.98
N LYS A 64 1.77 -6.98 0.69
CA LYS A 64 1.15 -5.64 0.78
C LYS A 64 1.37 -4.96 2.13
N THR A 65 0.95 -5.61 3.22
CA THR A 65 1.12 -5.08 4.59
C THR A 65 2.59 -4.88 4.94
N THR A 66 3.48 -5.79 4.51
CA THR A 66 4.92 -5.66 4.74
C THR A 66 5.48 -4.46 3.99
N LEU A 67 5.09 -4.26 2.73
CA LEU A 67 5.49 -3.09 1.95
C LEU A 67 5.01 -1.79 2.61
N ILE A 68 3.74 -1.71 3.03
CA ILE A 68 3.22 -0.54 3.76
C ILE A 68 4.03 -0.29 5.04
N ARG A 69 4.36 -1.32 5.82
CA ARG A 69 5.16 -1.18 7.04
C ARG A 69 6.58 -0.67 6.77
N LEU A 70 7.19 -1.03 5.65
CA LEU A 70 8.48 -0.48 5.23
C LEU A 70 8.35 0.99 4.86
N LEU A 71 7.32 1.36 4.09
CA LEU A 71 7.06 2.74 3.67
C LEU A 71 6.70 3.66 4.83
N THR A 72 5.99 3.14 5.84
CA THR A 72 5.66 3.90 7.08
C THR A 72 6.79 3.90 8.10
N GLY A 73 7.86 3.14 7.88
CA GLY A 73 8.98 3.02 8.83
C GLY A 73 8.70 2.15 10.05
N LEU A 74 7.59 1.40 10.06
CA LEU A 74 7.25 0.43 11.11
C LEU A 74 8.05 -0.88 11.00
N ALA A 75 8.69 -1.09 9.86
CA ALA A 75 9.66 -2.17 9.65
C ALA A 75 10.90 -1.63 8.96
N SER A 76 12.06 -2.18 9.29
CA SER A 76 13.31 -1.87 8.61
C SER A 76 13.48 -2.79 7.40
N ALA A 77 13.95 -2.25 6.29
CA ALA A 77 14.31 -3.02 5.10
C ALA A 77 15.52 -3.94 5.38
N THR A 78 15.57 -5.08 4.71
CA THR A 78 16.76 -5.94 4.66
C THR A 78 17.78 -5.33 3.71
N SER A 79 17.33 -4.78 2.59
CA SER A 79 18.15 -4.00 1.65
C SER A 79 17.27 -3.05 0.83
N GLY A 80 17.90 -2.18 0.03
CA GLY A 80 17.21 -1.13 -0.70
C GLY A 80 16.80 0.02 0.22
N ARG A 81 15.96 0.92 -0.29
CA ARG A 81 15.52 2.11 0.47
C ARG A 81 14.09 2.50 0.11
N ALA A 82 13.41 3.11 1.06
CA ALA A 82 12.11 3.73 0.89
C ALA A 82 12.18 5.22 1.27
N ARG A 83 11.47 6.07 0.55
CA ARG A 83 11.31 7.50 0.87
C ARG A 83 9.86 7.89 0.81
N VAL A 84 9.44 8.73 1.74
CA VAL A 84 8.12 9.36 1.76
C VAL A 84 8.32 10.87 1.82
N MET A 85 7.72 11.59 0.89
CA MET A 85 7.91 13.05 0.71
C MET A 85 9.39 13.45 0.66
N GLY A 86 10.21 12.64 -0.02
CA GLY A 86 11.64 12.86 -0.18
C GLY A 86 12.52 12.46 1.03
N VAL A 87 11.91 12.10 2.16
CA VAL A 87 12.61 11.72 3.39
C VAL A 87 12.76 10.20 3.47
N GLU A 88 13.96 9.72 3.72
CA GLU A 88 14.26 8.30 3.85
C GLU A 88 13.64 7.71 5.11
N MET A 89 12.99 6.55 4.96
CA MET A 89 12.30 5.86 6.06
C MET A 89 13.17 4.73 6.64
N PRO A 90 13.12 4.50 7.96
CA PRO A 90 12.25 5.15 8.96
C PRO A 90 12.73 6.55 9.39
N SER A 91 11.81 7.49 9.51
CA SER A 91 12.08 8.85 10.02
C SER A 91 10.99 9.29 10.99
N ARG A 92 11.36 9.59 12.23
CA ARG A 92 10.42 10.06 13.26
C ARG A 92 9.80 11.41 12.88
N GLU A 93 10.59 12.31 12.31
CA GLU A 93 10.13 13.66 11.91
C GLU A 93 9.08 13.60 10.81
N ASN A 94 9.17 12.60 9.94
CA ASN A 94 8.24 12.45 8.82
C ASN A 94 6.91 11.79 9.21
N LEU A 95 6.81 11.16 10.38
CA LEU A 95 5.58 10.48 10.82
C LEU A 95 4.40 11.44 10.96
N ALA A 96 4.63 12.71 11.30
CA ALA A 96 3.58 13.73 11.37
C ALA A 96 2.91 14.02 10.01
N ARG A 97 3.53 13.61 8.91
CA ARG A 97 3.02 13.79 7.54
C ARG A 97 2.34 12.54 6.99
N ILE A 98 2.36 11.45 7.76
CA ILE A 98 1.91 10.12 7.35
C ILE A 98 0.70 9.71 8.20
N GLY A 99 -0.41 9.40 7.56
CA GLY A 99 -1.54 8.67 8.14
C GLY A 99 -1.39 7.18 7.87
N TYR A 100 -1.62 6.36 8.87
CA TYR A 100 -1.59 4.92 8.69
C TYR A 100 -2.74 4.24 9.42
N MET A 101 -3.61 3.61 8.65
CA MET A 101 -4.63 2.69 9.14
C MET A 101 -4.13 1.26 8.99
N THR A 102 -3.93 0.58 10.11
CA THR A 102 -3.43 -0.79 10.17
C THR A 102 -4.53 -1.81 9.83
N GLN A 103 -4.15 -3.01 9.42
CA GLN A 103 -5.08 -4.13 9.22
C GLN A 103 -5.81 -4.52 10.52
N SER A 104 -5.16 -4.43 11.68
CA SER A 104 -5.80 -4.50 13.00
C SER A 104 -6.33 -3.12 13.40
N ASP A 105 -7.32 -3.07 14.29
CA ASP A 105 -8.02 -1.81 14.63
C ASP A 105 -7.09 -0.67 15.10
N GLY A 106 -5.95 -0.97 15.75
CA GLY A 106 -4.92 0.01 16.14
C GLY A 106 -5.40 1.09 17.11
N ILE A 107 -6.49 0.84 17.85
CA ILE A 107 -7.10 1.76 18.81
C ILE A 107 -7.02 1.19 20.24
N TYR A 108 -7.24 2.04 21.21
CA TYR A 108 -7.28 1.66 22.63
C TYR A 108 -8.70 1.24 23.03
N PRO A 109 -8.92 -0.04 23.38
CA PRO A 109 -10.28 -0.57 23.66
C PRO A 109 -10.95 0.11 24.85
N GLU A 110 -10.17 0.51 25.87
CA GLU A 110 -10.64 1.11 27.11
C GLU A 110 -11.04 2.57 26.94
N LEU A 111 -10.49 3.26 25.95
CA LEU A 111 -10.80 4.65 25.65
C LEU A 111 -12.10 4.75 24.86
N SER A 112 -12.85 5.82 25.09
CA SER A 112 -14.01 6.17 24.28
C SER A 112 -13.62 6.53 22.85
N VAL A 113 -14.61 6.62 21.95
CA VAL A 113 -14.45 7.09 20.57
C VAL A 113 -13.74 8.45 20.55
N TRP A 114 -14.19 9.40 21.37
CA TRP A 114 -13.60 10.73 21.45
C TRP A 114 -12.18 10.73 22.00
N GLU A 115 -11.92 9.97 23.05
CA GLU A 115 -10.60 9.87 23.66
C GLU A 115 -9.57 9.22 22.71
N ASN A 116 -9.97 8.15 21.99
CA ASN A 116 -9.12 7.58 20.93
C ASN A 116 -8.75 8.65 19.90
N LEU A 117 -9.76 9.31 19.29
CA LEU A 117 -9.53 10.29 18.25
C LEU A 117 -8.64 11.44 18.73
N THR A 118 -8.94 12.00 19.89
CA THR A 118 -8.17 13.12 20.46
C THR A 118 -6.76 12.71 20.84
N PHE A 119 -6.56 11.50 21.34
CA PHE A 119 -5.24 10.95 21.65
C PHE A 119 -4.36 10.90 20.39
N PHE A 120 -4.85 10.26 19.31
CA PHE A 120 -4.08 10.16 18.08
C PHE A 120 -3.85 11.51 17.42
N ALA A 121 -4.84 12.38 17.39
CA ALA A 121 -4.73 13.73 16.84
C ALA A 121 -3.68 14.58 17.59
N ALA A 122 -3.67 14.50 18.94
CA ALA A 122 -2.76 15.23 19.78
C ALA A 122 -1.29 14.83 19.60
N LEU A 123 -0.98 13.58 19.22
CA LEU A 123 0.38 13.14 18.91
C LEU A 123 1.03 13.96 17.79
N TYR A 124 0.19 14.55 16.92
CA TYR A 124 0.61 15.36 15.77
C TYR A 124 0.21 16.84 15.89
N GLY A 125 -0.18 17.27 17.12
CA GLY A 125 -0.51 18.66 17.41
C GLY A 125 -1.88 19.13 16.93
N GLN A 126 -2.73 18.22 16.42
CA GLN A 126 -4.09 18.57 16.02
C GLN A 126 -5.02 18.57 17.26
N THR A 127 -5.56 19.77 17.55
CA THR A 127 -6.42 19.99 18.73
C THR A 127 -7.75 20.69 18.39
N ASN A 128 -8.00 20.98 17.10
CA ASN A 128 -9.21 21.65 16.69
C ASN A 128 -10.42 20.72 16.84
N ARG A 129 -11.26 20.99 17.87
CA ARG A 129 -12.43 20.18 18.18
C ARG A 129 -13.42 20.06 17.01
N ALA A 130 -13.63 21.13 16.24
CA ALA A 130 -14.58 21.12 15.14
C ALA A 130 -14.13 20.20 14.01
N ASP A 131 -12.84 20.17 13.68
CA ASP A 131 -12.29 19.29 12.64
C ASP A 131 -12.31 17.83 13.09
N LEU A 132 -12.01 17.57 14.38
CA LEU A 132 -12.10 16.22 14.94
C LEU A 132 -13.54 15.69 14.94
N LEU A 133 -14.55 16.54 15.20
CA LEU A 133 -15.94 16.13 15.09
C LEU A 133 -16.33 15.78 13.64
N LYS A 134 -15.88 16.57 12.65
CA LYS A 134 -16.08 16.23 11.23
C LYS A 134 -15.48 14.89 10.84
N SER A 135 -14.33 14.55 11.43
CA SER A 135 -13.72 13.22 11.22
C SER A 135 -14.60 12.09 11.77
N LEU A 136 -15.32 12.31 12.87
CA LEU A 136 -16.29 11.33 13.39
C LEU A 136 -17.59 11.30 12.59
N GLU A 137 -18.08 12.44 12.10
CA GLU A 137 -19.25 12.51 11.21
C GLU A 137 -19.01 11.68 9.93
N LEU A 138 -17.82 11.81 9.34
CA LEU A 138 -17.42 11.04 8.15
C LEU A 138 -17.55 9.53 8.34
N VAL A 139 -17.23 9.05 9.53
CA VAL A 139 -17.27 7.62 9.85
C VAL A 139 -18.53 7.21 10.63
N GLU A 140 -19.53 8.11 10.74
CA GLU A 140 -20.80 7.90 11.43
C GLU A 140 -20.62 7.45 12.91
N LEU A 141 -19.68 8.09 13.62
CA LEU A 141 -19.44 7.86 15.06
C LEU A 141 -19.61 9.12 15.92
N ASP A 142 -20.05 10.22 15.34
CA ASP A 142 -20.29 11.50 16.01
C ASP A 142 -21.31 11.40 17.16
N THR A 143 -22.33 10.56 17.01
CA THR A 143 -23.35 10.29 18.04
C THR A 143 -22.88 9.33 19.14
N ARG A 144 -21.69 8.75 19.02
CA ARG A 144 -21.14 7.74 19.94
C ARG A 144 -19.86 8.17 20.62
N THR A 145 -19.58 9.46 20.69
CA THR A 145 -18.32 10.03 21.20
C THR A 145 -17.91 9.51 22.58
N GLY A 146 -18.86 9.29 23.49
CA GLY A 146 -18.63 8.76 24.83
C GLY A 146 -18.57 7.23 24.95
N THR A 147 -18.82 6.48 23.86
CA THR A 147 -18.86 5.01 23.92
C THR A 147 -17.44 4.45 23.95
N PRO A 148 -17.07 3.59 24.94
CA PRO A 148 -15.78 2.90 24.95
C PRO A 148 -15.60 2.05 23.68
N ALA A 149 -14.38 2.04 23.10
CA ALA A 149 -14.13 1.37 21.84
C ALA A 149 -14.34 -0.16 21.93
N MET A 150 -14.16 -0.76 23.10
CA MET A 150 -14.46 -2.17 23.35
C MET A 150 -15.93 -2.55 23.16
N GLN A 151 -16.85 -1.58 23.29
CA GLN A 151 -18.29 -1.78 23.10
C GLN A 151 -18.75 -1.58 21.65
N LEU A 152 -17.86 -1.15 20.77
CA LEU A 152 -18.12 -0.99 19.35
C LEU A 152 -18.12 -2.34 18.63
N SER A 153 -18.92 -2.48 17.55
CA SER A 153 -18.80 -3.60 16.63
C SER A 153 -17.43 -3.56 15.91
N GLY A 154 -17.00 -4.68 15.31
CA GLY A 154 -15.76 -4.73 14.53
C GLY A 154 -15.71 -3.68 13.43
N GLY A 155 -16.80 -3.52 12.67
CA GLY A 155 -16.90 -2.47 11.64
C GLY A 155 -16.83 -1.04 12.22
N MET A 156 -17.42 -0.78 13.39
CA MET A 156 -17.33 0.52 14.05
C MET A 156 -15.91 0.80 14.57
N ARG A 157 -15.21 -0.19 15.12
CA ARG A 157 -13.79 -0.04 15.50
C ARG A 157 -12.92 0.29 14.30
N ARG A 158 -13.18 -0.38 13.16
CA ARG A 158 -12.47 -0.12 11.90
C ARG A 158 -12.68 1.32 11.42
N ARG A 159 -13.92 1.82 11.51
CA ARG A 159 -14.26 3.20 11.18
C ARG A 159 -13.55 4.20 12.10
N LEU A 160 -13.50 3.92 13.41
CA LEU A 160 -12.74 4.73 14.36
C LEU A 160 -11.24 4.74 14.04
N SER A 161 -10.65 3.59 13.73
CA SER A 161 -9.24 3.49 13.30
C SER A 161 -8.94 4.37 12.08
N MET A 162 -9.84 4.40 11.10
CA MET A 162 -9.72 5.30 9.95
C MET A 162 -9.77 6.77 10.37
N ALA A 163 -10.73 7.17 11.20
CA ALA A 163 -10.82 8.55 11.68
C ALA A 163 -9.54 8.98 12.41
N CYS A 164 -8.98 8.09 13.23
CA CYS A 164 -7.71 8.34 13.93
C CYS A 164 -6.53 8.53 12.96
N ALA A 165 -6.46 7.73 11.90
CA ALA A 165 -5.41 7.82 10.89
C ALA A 165 -5.46 9.11 10.06
N LEU A 166 -6.63 9.70 9.91
CA LEU A 166 -6.88 10.91 9.12
C LEU A 166 -6.93 12.20 9.95
N ALA A 167 -7.03 12.11 11.28
CA ALA A 167 -7.34 13.22 12.18
C ALA A 167 -6.35 14.41 12.12
N HIS A 168 -5.11 14.17 11.73
CA HIS A 168 -4.04 15.17 11.68
C HIS A 168 -3.76 15.71 10.25
N HIS A 169 -4.65 15.43 9.30
CA HIS A 169 -4.55 15.86 7.89
C HIS A 169 -3.21 15.50 7.23
N PRO A 170 -2.83 14.22 7.19
CA PRO A 170 -1.55 13.77 6.65
C PRO A 170 -1.44 14.02 5.15
N ALA A 171 -0.22 14.31 4.67
CA ALA A 171 0.06 14.49 3.25
C ALA A 171 0.11 13.15 2.48
N VAL A 172 0.48 12.06 3.16
CA VAL A 172 0.49 10.69 2.60
C VAL A 172 -0.26 9.77 3.54
N ILE A 173 -1.17 8.98 2.98
CA ILE A 173 -2.08 8.13 3.74
C ILE A 173 -1.93 6.68 3.26
N PHE A 174 -1.58 5.79 4.16
CA PHE A 174 -1.55 4.35 3.91
C PHE A 174 -2.76 3.70 4.59
N LEU A 175 -3.59 3.01 3.82
CA LEU A 175 -4.80 2.34 4.29
C LEU A 175 -4.67 0.83 4.02
N ASP A 176 -4.55 0.03 5.07
CA ASP A 176 -4.39 -1.42 4.92
C ASP A 176 -5.75 -2.10 5.04
N GLU A 177 -6.34 -2.45 3.89
CA GLU A 177 -7.66 -3.05 3.71
C GLU A 177 -8.80 -2.24 4.38
N PRO A 178 -8.96 -0.92 4.10
CA PRO A 178 -9.81 -0.01 4.88
C PRO A 178 -11.30 -0.35 4.83
N THR A 179 -11.77 -1.02 3.79
CA THR A 179 -13.18 -1.28 3.50
C THR A 179 -13.66 -2.66 3.91
N VAL A 180 -12.77 -3.51 4.42
CA VAL A 180 -13.13 -4.85 4.91
C VAL A 180 -14.07 -4.73 6.10
N GLY A 181 -15.25 -5.40 6.00
CA GLY A 181 -16.27 -5.39 7.05
C GLY A 181 -17.09 -4.09 7.13
N VAL A 182 -16.94 -3.18 6.16
CA VAL A 182 -17.75 -1.96 6.02
C VAL A 182 -18.93 -2.24 5.09
N ASP A 183 -20.10 -1.73 5.45
CA ASP A 183 -21.30 -1.88 4.62
C ASP A 183 -21.16 -1.13 3.27
N PRO A 184 -21.91 -1.55 2.23
CA PRO A 184 -21.73 -1.00 0.89
C PRO A 184 -21.99 0.51 0.78
N ALA A 185 -22.96 1.06 1.53
CA ALA A 185 -23.31 2.48 1.45
C ALA A 185 -22.19 3.35 2.04
N LEU A 186 -21.68 2.95 3.21
CA LEU A 186 -20.57 3.65 3.86
C LEU A 186 -19.26 3.48 3.07
N ARG A 187 -19.06 2.34 2.38
CA ARG A 187 -17.90 2.15 1.49
C ARG A 187 -17.87 3.19 0.38
N VAL A 188 -19.01 3.51 -0.22
CA VAL A 188 -19.10 4.58 -1.23
C VAL A 188 -18.68 5.93 -0.63
N GLN A 189 -19.19 6.28 0.56
CA GLN A 189 -18.82 7.53 1.24
C GLN A 189 -17.31 7.61 1.54
N PHE A 190 -16.68 6.50 1.91
CA PHE A 190 -15.23 6.45 2.13
C PHE A 190 -14.45 6.74 0.85
N TRP A 191 -14.84 6.12 -0.27
CA TRP A 191 -14.20 6.38 -1.55
C TRP A 191 -14.41 7.82 -2.02
N ASP A 192 -15.59 8.39 -1.84
CA ASP A 192 -15.86 9.81 -2.13
C ASP A 192 -14.99 10.74 -1.27
N HIS A 193 -14.70 10.35 -0.03
CA HIS A 193 -13.79 11.10 0.83
C HIS A 193 -12.33 10.94 0.39
N PHE A 194 -11.89 9.74 0.02
CA PHE A 194 -10.54 9.51 -0.49
C PHE A 194 -10.28 10.34 -1.74
N HIS A 195 -11.24 10.41 -2.67
CA HIS A 195 -11.14 11.28 -3.84
C HIS A 195 -11.02 12.76 -3.48
N ARG A 196 -11.77 13.23 -2.48
CA ARG A 196 -11.64 14.61 -1.99
C ARG A 196 -10.26 14.87 -1.40
N LEU A 197 -9.76 13.98 -0.55
CA LEU A 197 -8.41 14.09 0.00
C LEU A 197 -7.33 14.13 -1.09
N ALA A 198 -7.47 13.31 -2.12
CA ALA A 198 -6.54 13.32 -3.26
C ALA A 198 -6.63 14.63 -4.07
N ALA A 199 -7.84 15.14 -4.30
CA ALA A 199 -8.08 16.41 -4.96
C ALA A 199 -7.50 17.62 -4.17
N ASP A 200 -7.49 17.52 -2.83
CA ASP A 200 -6.86 18.47 -1.91
C ASP A 200 -5.33 18.29 -1.80
N GLY A 201 -4.77 17.36 -2.56
CA GLY A 201 -3.32 17.15 -2.69
C GLY A 201 -2.73 16.03 -1.84
N ALA A 202 -3.51 15.31 -1.04
CA ALA A 202 -3.03 14.14 -0.31
C ALA A 202 -2.77 12.96 -1.26
N THR A 203 -1.81 12.12 -0.91
CA THR A 203 -1.51 10.88 -1.66
C THR A 203 -1.99 9.68 -0.85
N LEU A 204 -2.80 8.84 -1.44
CA LEU A 204 -3.34 7.66 -0.78
C LEU A 204 -2.76 6.38 -1.39
N VAL A 205 -2.35 5.45 -0.53
CA VAL A 205 -1.98 4.08 -0.90
C VAL A 205 -2.93 3.13 -0.19
N VAL A 206 -3.83 2.53 -0.93
CA VAL A 206 -4.92 1.68 -0.41
C VAL A 206 -4.62 0.23 -0.77
N SER A 207 -4.38 -0.62 0.22
CA SER A 207 -4.27 -2.04 -0.05
C SER A 207 -5.65 -2.68 -0.11
N SER A 208 -5.85 -3.58 -1.05
CA SER A 208 -7.05 -4.40 -1.14
C SER A 208 -6.74 -5.77 -1.77
N HIS A 209 -7.55 -6.75 -1.45
CA HIS A 209 -7.61 -8.02 -2.16
C HIS A 209 -8.89 -8.13 -3.01
N VAL A 210 -9.74 -7.08 -2.99
CA VAL A 210 -11.01 -6.99 -3.71
C VAL A 210 -10.81 -6.19 -4.99
N MET A 211 -10.96 -6.85 -6.15
CA MET A 211 -10.72 -6.21 -7.45
C MET A 211 -11.78 -5.18 -7.84
N ASP A 212 -13.00 -5.24 -7.25
CA ASP A 212 -14.05 -4.27 -7.52
C ASP A 212 -13.71 -2.85 -7.05
N GLU A 213 -12.73 -2.71 -6.16
CA GLU A 213 -12.26 -1.40 -5.68
C GLU A 213 -11.17 -0.80 -6.57
N ALA A 214 -10.58 -1.60 -7.44
CA ALA A 214 -9.49 -1.19 -8.31
C ALA A 214 -9.88 -0.03 -9.24
N ASP A 215 -11.10 -0.04 -9.76
CA ASP A 215 -11.60 1.02 -10.65
C ASP A 215 -11.79 2.38 -9.97
N ARG A 216 -11.68 2.41 -8.65
CA ARG A 216 -11.76 3.66 -7.86
C ARG A 216 -10.39 4.31 -7.65
N CYS A 217 -9.32 3.63 -8.03
CA CYS A 217 -7.94 4.13 -7.93
C CYS A 217 -7.50 4.79 -9.24
N ASP A 218 -6.66 5.81 -9.14
CA ASP A 218 -6.05 6.45 -10.31
C ASP A 218 -5.01 5.53 -10.97
N GLU A 219 -4.30 4.76 -10.14
CA GLU A 219 -3.25 3.84 -10.57
C GLU A 219 -3.19 2.61 -9.68
N LEU A 220 -2.84 1.47 -10.25
CA LEU A 220 -2.76 0.20 -9.55
C LEU A 220 -1.34 -0.32 -9.55
N LEU A 221 -0.96 -0.97 -8.45
CA LEU A 221 0.22 -1.81 -8.32
C LEU A 221 -0.24 -3.24 -8.02
N PHE A 222 -0.07 -4.14 -8.96
CA PHE A 222 -0.33 -5.56 -8.75
C PHE A 222 0.86 -6.19 -8.05
N ILE A 223 0.61 -6.80 -6.88
CA ILE A 223 1.64 -7.44 -6.06
C ILE A 223 1.36 -8.92 -5.88
N ARG A 224 2.41 -9.75 -6.08
CA ARG A 224 2.40 -11.17 -5.78
C ARG A 224 3.78 -11.64 -5.37
N ASP A 225 3.83 -12.51 -4.35
CA ASP A 225 5.07 -13.14 -3.87
C ASP A 225 6.21 -12.13 -3.61
N GLY A 226 5.87 -10.97 -3.05
CA GLY A 226 6.81 -9.88 -2.74
C GLY A 226 7.23 -9.00 -3.92
N HIS A 227 6.77 -9.29 -5.14
CA HIS A 227 7.14 -8.54 -6.35
C HIS A 227 5.98 -7.68 -6.88
N VAL A 228 6.30 -6.54 -7.48
CA VAL A 228 5.35 -5.77 -8.29
C VAL A 228 5.31 -6.37 -9.68
N LEU A 229 4.18 -6.92 -10.07
CA LEU A 229 3.96 -7.57 -11.37
C LEU A 229 3.69 -6.55 -12.48
N ALA A 230 2.87 -5.56 -12.18
CA ALA A 230 2.47 -4.53 -13.14
C ALA A 230 2.03 -3.26 -12.40
N THR A 231 2.22 -2.11 -13.04
CA THR A 231 1.76 -0.80 -12.59
C THR A 231 1.11 -0.06 -13.75
N GLY A 232 0.04 0.69 -13.48
CA GLY A 232 -0.67 1.51 -14.45
C GLY A 232 -2.10 1.83 -14.04
N ALA A 233 -2.76 2.72 -14.79
CA ALA A 233 -4.18 2.98 -14.62
C ALA A 233 -5.00 1.70 -14.91
N PRO A 234 -6.20 1.52 -14.29
CA PRO A 234 -7.02 0.33 -14.49
C PRO A 234 -7.22 -0.05 -15.97
N ASP A 235 -7.59 0.92 -16.82
CA ASP A 235 -7.81 0.68 -18.25
C ASP A 235 -6.52 0.33 -19.01
N GLN A 236 -5.39 0.91 -18.62
CA GLN A 236 -4.09 0.56 -19.21
C GLN A 236 -3.71 -0.89 -18.89
N LEU A 237 -3.97 -1.34 -17.66
CA LEU A 237 -3.69 -2.72 -17.26
C LEU A 237 -4.61 -3.71 -17.97
N ARG A 238 -5.91 -3.37 -18.14
CA ARG A 238 -6.85 -4.16 -18.95
C ARG A 238 -6.36 -4.29 -20.40
N ALA A 239 -6.04 -3.17 -21.03
CA ALA A 239 -5.55 -3.14 -22.41
C ALA A 239 -4.26 -3.95 -22.59
N ARG A 240 -3.27 -3.79 -21.70
CA ARG A 240 -2.01 -4.55 -21.73
C ARG A 240 -2.24 -6.05 -21.56
N ALA A 241 -3.17 -6.42 -20.70
CA ALA A 241 -3.52 -7.82 -20.49
C ALA A 241 -4.49 -8.37 -21.58
N GLY A 242 -5.05 -7.53 -22.46
CA GLY A 242 -6.00 -7.96 -23.48
C GLY A 242 -7.31 -8.51 -22.90
N THR A 243 -7.85 -7.88 -21.85
CA THR A 243 -9.09 -8.30 -21.16
C THR A 243 -9.77 -7.10 -20.53
N ASP A 244 -11.09 -7.14 -20.38
CA ASP A 244 -11.88 -6.09 -19.71
C ASP A 244 -12.00 -6.31 -18.18
N ASN A 245 -11.52 -7.45 -17.69
CA ASN A 245 -11.61 -7.82 -16.26
C ASN A 245 -10.25 -7.72 -15.58
N LEU A 246 -10.14 -6.92 -14.50
CA LEU A 246 -8.89 -6.71 -13.77
C LEU A 246 -8.39 -7.96 -13.03
N GLU A 247 -9.27 -8.85 -12.57
CA GLU A 247 -8.87 -10.11 -11.96
C GLU A 247 -8.19 -11.02 -13.00
N THR A 248 -8.76 -11.11 -14.21
CA THR A 248 -8.13 -11.80 -15.33
C THR A 248 -6.82 -11.16 -15.74
N ALA A 249 -6.74 -9.82 -15.75
CA ALA A 249 -5.50 -9.09 -16.02
C ALA A 249 -4.42 -9.43 -14.98
N PHE A 250 -4.77 -9.42 -13.69
CA PHE A 250 -3.86 -9.82 -12.61
C PHE A 250 -3.31 -11.23 -12.81
N LEU A 251 -4.19 -12.21 -13.13
CA LEU A 251 -3.77 -13.60 -13.36
C LEU A 251 -2.83 -13.73 -14.56
N ARG A 252 -3.04 -12.97 -15.65
CA ARG A 252 -2.13 -12.97 -16.81
C ARG A 252 -0.75 -12.43 -16.43
N PHE A 253 -0.65 -11.28 -15.79
CA PHE A 253 0.62 -10.74 -15.33
C PHE A 253 1.33 -11.68 -14.32
N ALA A 254 0.55 -12.36 -13.48
CA ALA A 254 1.09 -13.33 -12.53
C ALA A 254 1.68 -14.58 -13.22
N THR A 255 1.13 -14.98 -14.37
CA THR A 255 1.63 -16.13 -15.15
C THR A 255 2.87 -15.74 -15.97
N GLU A 256 2.87 -14.56 -16.59
CA GLU A 256 4.01 -14.04 -17.34
C GLU A 256 5.24 -13.84 -16.47
N GLY A 257 5.06 -13.32 -15.24
CA GLY A 257 6.13 -13.19 -14.26
C GLY A 257 6.72 -14.55 -13.82
N ALA A 258 5.91 -15.59 -13.72
CA ALA A 258 6.36 -16.93 -13.36
C ALA A 258 7.20 -17.60 -14.46
N THR A 259 6.88 -17.37 -15.74
CA THR A 259 7.66 -17.90 -16.89
C THR A 259 9.00 -17.21 -17.04
N ALA A 260 9.09 -15.91 -16.79
CA ALA A 260 10.35 -15.16 -16.81
C ALA A 260 11.32 -15.57 -15.68
N GLY A 261 10.81 -16.04 -14.53
CA GLY A 261 11.61 -16.53 -13.41
C GLY A 261 12.13 -17.97 -13.57
N SER A 262 11.46 -18.81 -14.38
CA SER A 262 11.81 -20.23 -14.55
C SER A 262 12.91 -20.50 -15.61
N GLU A 263 13.20 -19.55 -16.50
CA GLU A 263 14.25 -19.69 -17.51
C GLU A 263 15.67 -19.36 -16.98
N GLY A 264 15.80 -18.92 -15.72
CA GLY A 264 17.07 -18.53 -15.09
C GLY A 264 17.70 -19.52 -14.10
N ALA A 265 17.13 -20.72 -13.88
CA ALA A 265 17.71 -21.71 -12.98
C ALA A 265 18.61 -22.67 -13.76
N PRO A 266 19.94 -22.66 -13.59
CA PRO A 266 20.82 -23.66 -14.23
C PRO A 266 20.57 -25.05 -13.60
N ALA A 267 20.39 -26.03 -14.47
CA ALA A 267 20.33 -27.46 -14.13
C ALA A 267 21.71 -27.98 -13.64
N GLU A 268 22.08 -27.66 -12.40
CA GLU A 268 23.37 -28.02 -11.81
C GLU A 268 23.28 -28.88 -10.53
N ARG A 269 22.19 -29.65 -10.36
CA ARG A 269 22.02 -30.59 -9.24
C ARG A 269 21.80 -32.06 -9.63
N ALA A 270 22.33 -32.50 -10.77
CA ALA A 270 22.18 -33.89 -11.20
C ALA A 270 23.49 -34.65 -11.39
N ARG A 271 24.62 -34.21 -10.84
CA ARG A 271 25.93 -34.92 -11.02
C ARG A 271 26.73 -35.22 -9.76
N GLU A 272 26.18 -35.14 -8.57
CA GLU A 272 26.91 -35.45 -7.33
C GLU A 272 26.36 -36.65 -6.53
N SER A 273 25.57 -37.53 -7.14
CA SER A 273 25.11 -38.77 -6.47
C SER A 273 25.67 -40.05 -7.10
N GLU A 274 26.72 -39.96 -7.94
CA GLU A 274 27.45 -41.14 -8.48
C GLU A 274 28.95 -40.98 -8.35
N ARG A 275 29.45 -40.86 -7.12
CA ARG A 275 30.85 -41.31 -6.81
C ARG A 275 30.97 -41.71 -5.35
#